data_8135a67568e5bfee8ab187a66e78488b
#
_entry.id   8135a67568e5bfee8ab187a66e78488b
#
_cell.length_a   1.000
_cell.length_b   1.000
_cell.length_c   1.000
_cell.angle_alpha   90.00
_cell.angle_beta   90.00
_cell.angle_gamma   90.00
#
_symmetry.space_group_name_H-M   'P 1'
#
loop_
_entity.id
_entity.type
_entity.pdbx_description
1 polymer ?
#
loop_
_entity_poly.entity_id
_entity_poly.type
_entity_poly.pdbx_seq_one_letter_code
_entity_poly.pdbx_strand_id
1 'polypeptide(L)'
;MKEQTTMPNKLPKLEGCSYTDNLSTVKRQISSAASAARRSPAEISLVAVSKTFQADRIKPILASGHLFFGENRVQEAVEKWNPLKLLFPDVRLHLIGSLQSNKVSEAMALFDVIETLDRPKLAQAIARERDRTKQCPNLLIQVNTGEEPQKGGVLPDRIDDFIERCQTEFDLTVRGLMCIPPLGEEPSLHFGLLREVGRRHDVERLVVTSGVSSVRSFNS
;
A
#
# COMPACT_ATOMS: atom_id res chain seq x y z
N MET A 1 28.21 -19.55 -24.57
CA MET A 1 27.75 -19.86 -23.21
C MET A 1 27.57 -18.53 -22.51
N LYS A 2 26.32 -18.09 -22.29
CA LYS A 2 26.03 -16.88 -21.54
C LYS A 2 25.57 -17.35 -20.16
N GLU A 3 26.34 -17.01 -19.13
CA GLU A 3 25.95 -17.25 -17.74
C GLU A 3 24.75 -16.36 -17.40
N GLN A 4 23.61 -16.99 -17.10
CA GLN A 4 22.46 -16.35 -16.52
C GLN A 4 22.74 -16.13 -15.03
N THR A 5 23.03 -14.89 -14.66
CA THR A 5 23.10 -14.48 -13.26
C THR A 5 21.68 -14.41 -12.71
N THR A 6 21.23 -15.51 -12.14
CA THR A 6 19.96 -15.59 -11.40
C THR A 6 20.13 -14.84 -10.07
N MET A 7 19.53 -13.66 -9.94
CA MET A 7 19.43 -12.99 -8.65
C MET A 7 18.61 -13.84 -7.69
N PRO A 8 19.08 -14.10 -6.46
CA PRO A 8 18.32 -14.89 -5.50
C PRO A 8 17.14 -14.08 -4.95
N ASN A 9 15.92 -14.47 -5.31
CA ASN A 9 14.65 -13.85 -4.88
C ASN A 9 14.18 -14.35 -3.49
N LYS A 10 15.10 -14.62 -2.57
CA LYS A 10 14.80 -14.93 -1.17
C LYS A 10 15.63 -14.03 -0.27
N LEU A 11 14.99 -13.04 0.34
CA LEU A 11 15.58 -12.38 1.51
C LEU A 11 15.88 -13.47 2.55
N PRO A 12 17.10 -13.52 3.12
CA PRO A 12 17.42 -14.47 4.17
C PRO A 12 16.44 -14.29 5.34
N LYS A 13 15.89 -15.40 5.84
CA LYS A 13 15.23 -15.43 7.15
C LYS A 13 16.31 -15.10 8.17
N LEU A 14 16.27 -13.88 8.71
CA LEU A 14 17.17 -13.46 9.77
C LEU A 14 16.63 -14.07 11.08
N GLU A 15 16.95 -15.34 11.28
CA GLU A 15 16.72 -16.02 12.57
C GLU A 15 17.71 -15.41 13.58
N GLY A 16 17.17 -14.77 14.62
CA GLY A 16 17.95 -14.18 15.72
C GLY A 16 18.07 -12.65 15.75
N CYS A 17 17.67 -11.92 14.68
CA CYS A 17 17.64 -10.46 14.71
C CYS A 17 16.34 -9.91 15.32
N SER A 18 16.44 -8.80 16.03
CA SER A 18 15.25 -8.11 16.54
C SER A 18 14.46 -7.50 15.36
N TYR A 19 13.14 -7.27 15.56
CA TYR A 19 12.30 -6.62 14.54
C TYR A 19 12.83 -5.23 14.16
N THR A 20 13.45 -4.52 15.08
CA THR A 20 14.06 -3.20 14.86
C THR A 20 15.32 -3.28 14.01
N ASP A 21 16.12 -4.34 14.14
CA ASP A 21 17.30 -4.56 13.30
C ASP A 21 16.90 -4.88 11.86
N ASN A 22 15.85 -5.68 11.69
CA ASN A 22 15.28 -5.97 10.38
C ASN A 22 14.74 -4.70 9.71
N LEU A 23 14.00 -3.86 10.44
CA LEU A 23 13.51 -2.58 9.95
C LEU A 23 14.67 -1.66 9.53
N SER A 24 15.71 -1.56 10.36
CA SER A 24 16.91 -0.75 10.08
C SER A 24 17.64 -1.24 8.83
N THR A 25 17.71 -2.56 8.63
CA THR A 25 18.33 -3.16 7.46
C THR A 25 17.54 -2.83 6.20
N VAL A 26 16.21 -2.95 6.21
CA VAL A 26 15.34 -2.60 5.07
C VAL A 26 15.46 -1.11 4.75
N LYS A 27 15.44 -0.22 5.76
CA LYS A 27 15.62 1.24 5.56
C LYS A 27 16.97 1.56 4.90
N ARG A 28 18.05 0.89 5.29
CA ARG A 28 19.36 1.06 4.63
C ARG A 28 19.36 0.60 3.18
N GLN A 29 18.72 -0.53 2.88
CA GLN A 29 18.57 -1.01 1.49
C GLN A 29 17.79 -0.02 0.62
N ILE A 30 16.68 0.53 1.15
CA ILE A 30 15.91 1.58 0.46
C ILE A 30 16.79 2.81 0.20
N SER A 31 17.51 3.29 1.21
CA SER A 31 18.39 4.46 1.06
C SER A 31 19.49 4.22 0.02
N SER A 32 20.11 3.04 0.01
CA SER A 32 21.11 2.67 -0.98
C SER A 32 20.53 2.63 -2.40
N ALA A 33 19.37 2.01 -2.57
CA ALA A 33 18.69 1.92 -3.86
C ALA A 33 18.23 3.30 -4.38
N ALA A 34 17.70 4.15 -3.49
CA ALA A 34 17.32 5.52 -3.84
C ALA A 34 18.53 6.33 -4.33
N SER A 35 19.65 6.28 -3.58
CA SER A 35 20.88 6.97 -3.95
C SER A 35 21.43 6.49 -5.29
N ALA A 36 21.42 5.17 -5.54
CA ALA A 36 21.85 4.60 -6.82
C ALA A 36 20.96 5.07 -7.99
N ALA A 37 19.66 5.30 -7.73
CA ALA A 37 18.70 5.86 -8.68
C ALA A 37 18.71 7.40 -8.75
N ARG A 38 19.64 8.08 -8.08
CA ARG A 38 19.73 9.54 -7.95
C ARG A 38 18.46 10.19 -7.40
N ARG A 39 17.77 9.50 -6.47
CA ARG A 39 16.56 9.97 -5.79
C ARG A 39 16.85 10.22 -4.32
N SER A 40 16.09 11.13 -3.71
CA SER A 40 16.14 11.32 -2.26
C SER A 40 15.51 10.14 -1.53
N PRO A 41 16.16 9.51 -0.55
CA PRO A 41 15.52 8.51 0.31
C PRO A 41 14.27 9.03 1.04
N ALA A 42 14.17 10.33 1.27
CA ALA A 42 13.02 10.97 1.90
C ALA A 42 11.73 10.91 1.06
N GLU A 43 11.86 10.69 -0.24
CA GLU A 43 10.71 10.50 -1.15
C GLU A 43 10.09 9.10 -1.02
N ILE A 44 10.74 8.19 -0.29
CA ILE A 44 10.31 6.80 -0.20
C ILE A 44 9.84 6.49 1.21
N SER A 45 8.56 6.17 1.36
CA SER A 45 7.98 5.74 2.63
C SER A 45 7.89 4.21 2.67
N LEU A 46 8.37 3.62 3.75
CA LEU A 46 8.21 2.19 4.02
C LEU A 46 6.93 1.99 4.83
N VAL A 47 6.03 1.13 4.34
CA VAL A 47 4.87 0.66 5.10
C VAL A 47 5.16 -0.74 5.64
N ALA A 48 5.20 -0.88 6.96
CA ALA A 48 5.42 -2.17 7.62
C ALA A 48 4.11 -2.97 7.66
N VAL A 49 4.07 -4.11 6.98
CA VAL A 49 2.87 -4.97 6.98
C VAL A 49 2.77 -5.71 8.30
N SER A 50 1.72 -5.40 9.08
CA SER A 50 1.49 -5.93 10.43
C SER A 50 0.30 -6.89 10.54
N LYS A 51 -0.28 -7.29 9.39
CA LYS A 51 -1.32 -8.34 9.36
C LYS A 51 -0.83 -9.59 10.10
N THR A 52 -1.73 -10.25 10.81
CA THR A 52 -1.48 -11.47 11.62
C THR A 52 -0.55 -11.30 12.84
N PHE A 53 0.13 -10.17 12.98
CA PHE A 53 0.95 -9.90 14.17
C PHE A 53 0.12 -9.28 15.29
N GLN A 54 0.32 -9.78 16.51
CA GLN A 54 -0.27 -9.21 17.72
C GLN A 54 0.38 -7.88 18.11
N ALA A 55 -0.35 -7.06 18.88
CA ALA A 55 0.11 -5.73 19.30
C ALA A 55 1.51 -5.73 19.93
N ASP A 56 1.83 -6.73 20.74
CA ASP A 56 3.14 -6.82 21.42
C ASP A 56 4.32 -6.97 20.46
N ARG A 57 4.09 -7.57 19.28
CA ARG A 57 5.11 -7.68 18.25
C ARG A 57 5.32 -6.37 17.46
N ILE A 58 4.31 -5.49 17.46
CA ILE A 58 4.32 -4.20 16.77
C ILE A 58 4.91 -3.09 17.64
N LYS A 59 4.66 -3.12 18.95
CA LYS A 59 5.13 -2.10 19.92
C LYS A 59 6.61 -1.76 19.82
N PRO A 60 7.56 -2.71 19.67
CA PRO A 60 8.98 -2.36 19.50
C PRO A 60 9.26 -1.55 18.24
N ILE A 61 8.54 -1.82 17.14
CA ILE A 61 8.65 -1.08 15.88
C ILE A 61 8.08 0.34 16.05
N LEU A 62 6.94 0.49 16.73
CA LEU A 62 6.37 1.79 17.08
C LEU A 62 7.32 2.61 17.96
N ALA A 63 7.87 1.99 19.00
CA ALA A 63 8.84 2.62 19.91
C ALA A 63 10.13 3.07 19.20
N SER A 64 10.50 2.43 18.07
CA SER A 64 11.62 2.86 17.24
C SER A 64 11.30 4.06 16.34
N GLY A 65 10.09 4.64 16.43
CA GLY A 65 9.65 5.79 15.66
C GLY A 65 9.16 5.46 14.25
N HIS A 66 8.84 4.19 13.95
CA HIS A 66 8.22 3.84 12.68
C HIS A 66 6.70 4.04 12.76
N LEU A 67 6.11 4.79 11.82
CA LEU A 67 4.74 5.26 11.92
C LEU A 67 3.79 4.69 10.87
N PHE A 68 4.29 4.05 9.81
CA PHE A 68 3.48 3.59 8.68
C PHE A 68 3.26 2.08 8.73
N PHE A 69 2.01 1.65 8.88
CA PHE A 69 1.67 0.22 8.99
C PHE A 69 0.55 -0.17 8.04
N GLY A 70 0.64 -1.39 7.48
CA GLY A 70 -0.33 -1.95 6.56
C GLY A 70 -1.08 -3.13 7.16
N GLU A 71 -2.41 -3.13 7.00
CA GLU A 71 -3.31 -4.19 7.44
C GLU A 71 -4.18 -4.70 6.29
N ASN A 72 -4.53 -5.98 6.35
CA ASN A 72 -5.35 -6.60 5.31
C ASN A 72 -6.84 -6.64 5.67
N ARG A 73 -7.18 -6.72 6.96
CA ARG A 73 -8.55 -6.95 7.43
C ARG A 73 -8.98 -5.86 8.40
N VAL A 74 -10.12 -5.24 8.10
CA VAL A 74 -10.66 -4.13 8.90
C VAL A 74 -10.90 -4.56 10.35
N GLN A 75 -11.55 -5.70 10.59
CA GLN A 75 -11.89 -6.14 11.95
C GLN A 75 -10.64 -6.42 12.80
N GLU A 76 -9.68 -7.16 12.26
CA GLU A 76 -8.39 -7.41 12.94
C GLU A 76 -7.67 -6.09 13.26
N ALA A 77 -7.71 -5.14 12.33
CA ALA A 77 -7.10 -3.83 12.52
C ALA A 77 -7.81 -3.02 13.62
N VAL A 78 -9.15 -3.00 13.65
CA VAL A 78 -9.94 -2.26 14.66
C VAL A 78 -9.57 -2.74 16.08
N GLU A 79 -9.57 -4.06 16.31
CA GLU A 79 -9.24 -4.64 17.62
C GLU A 79 -7.82 -4.30 18.05
N LYS A 80 -6.87 -4.37 17.12
CA LYS A 80 -5.45 -4.17 17.37
C LYS A 80 -5.07 -2.69 17.52
N TRP A 81 -5.54 -1.85 16.59
CA TRP A 81 -5.04 -0.50 16.45
C TRP A 81 -5.79 0.56 17.24
N ASN A 82 -7.05 0.34 17.63
CA ASN A 82 -7.76 1.30 18.50
C ASN A 82 -6.99 1.59 19.80
N PRO A 83 -6.54 0.59 20.57
CA PRO A 83 -5.74 0.86 21.75
C PRO A 83 -4.34 1.38 21.44
N LEU A 84 -3.72 0.97 20.31
CA LEU A 84 -2.39 1.43 19.94
C LEU A 84 -2.38 2.89 19.48
N LYS A 85 -3.39 3.35 18.73
CA LYS A 85 -3.51 4.75 18.30
C LYS A 85 -3.69 5.73 19.46
N LEU A 86 -4.23 5.29 20.59
CA LEU A 86 -4.28 6.11 21.81
C LEU A 86 -2.88 6.38 22.39
N LEU A 87 -1.97 5.41 22.24
CA LEU A 87 -0.59 5.51 22.73
C LEU A 87 0.37 6.12 21.68
N PHE A 88 0.03 5.96 20.40
CA PHE A 88 0.83 6.39 19.26
C PHE A 88 -0.06 7.13 18.25
N PRO A 89 -0.49 8.38 18.55
CA PRO A 89 -1.48 9.10 17.74
C PRO A 89 -1.00 9.45 16.33
N ASP A 90 0.32 9.53 16.12
CA ASP A 90 0.91 9.88 14.82
C ASP A 90 0.97 8.70 13.84
N VAL A 91 0.57 7.51 14.25
CA VAL A 91 0.55 6.32 13.39
C VAL A 91 -0.38 6.52 12.20
N ARG A 92 0.10 6.13 11.04
CA ARG A 92 -0.64 6.12 9.77
C ARG A 92 -0.92 4.70 9.34
N LEU A 93 -2.20 4.35 9.26
CA LEU A 93 -2.64 3.01 8.89
C LEU A 93 -3.08 2.97 7.44
N HIS A 94 -2.58 1.99 6.72
CA HIS A 94 -2.91 1.68 5.34
C HIS A 94 -3.72 0.40 5.28
N LEU A 95 -4.91 0.45 4.67
CA LEU A 95 -5.64 -0.76 4.30
C LEU A 95 -5.11 -1.25 2.95
N ILE A 96 -4.41 -2.37 2.99
CA ILE A 96 -3.76 -2.98 1.81
C ILE A 96 -4.44 -4.28 1.36
N GLY A 97 -5.48 -4.72 2.05
CA GLY A 97 -6.34 -5.85 1.68
C GLY A 97 -7.67 -5.41 1.12
N SER A 98 -8.36 -6.30 0.40
CA SER A 98 -9.65 -6.01 -0.23
C SER A 98 -10.69 -5.51 0.77
N LEU A 99 -11.34 -4.39 0.45
CA LEU A 99 -12.38 -3.78 1.28
C LEU A 99 -13.77 -4.23 0.82
N GLN A 100 -14.53 -4.83 1.73
CA GLN A 100 -15.95 -5.11 1.53
C GLN A 100 -16.77 -3.83 1.71
N SER A 101 -17.79 -3.63 0.85
CA SER A 101 -18.59 -2.39 0.89
C SER A 101 -19.36 -2.20 2.21
N ASN A 102 -19.71 -3.27 2.92
CA ASN A 102 -20.34 -3.22 4.24
C ASN A 102 -19.37 -2.90 5.39
N LYS A 103 -18.07 -2.82 5.12
CA LYS A 103 -17.02 -2.47 6.10
C LYS A 103 -16.42 -1.08 5.86
N VAL A 104 -16.95 -0.33 4.92
CA VAL A 104 -16.47 1.02 4.56
C VAL A 104 -16.48 1.98 5.74
N SER A 105 -17.56 2.00 6.53
CA SER A 105 -17.66 2.91 7.68
C SER A 105 -16.57 2.62 8.73
N GLU A 106 -16.38 1.36 9.08
CA GLU A 106 -15.33 0.95 10.03
C GLU A 106 -13.91 1.25 9.46
N ALA A 107 -13.73 1.01 8.16
CA ALA A 107 -12.45 1.29 7.51
C ALA A 107 -12.12 2.78 7.47
N MET A 108 -13.07 3.62 7.08
CA MET A 108 -12.85 5.07 6.99
C MET A 108 -12.66 5.74 8.36
N ALA A 109 -13.17 5.14 9.43
CA ALA A 109 -12.94 5.63 10.79
C ALA A 109 -11.55 5.30 11.34
N LEU A 110 -10.89 4.25 10.82
CA LEU A 110 -9.62 3.77 11.36
C LEU A 110 -8.42 4.09 10.48
N PHE A 111 -8.55 3.89 9.16
CA PHE A 111 -7.44 3.96 8.22
C PHE A 111 -7.22 5.38 7.69
N ASP A 112 -5.96 5.76 7.59
CA ASP A 112 -5.53 7.02 6.98
C ASP A 112 -5.43 6.91 5.45
N VAL A 113 -5.22 5.69 4.95
CA VAL A 113 -5.11 5.37 3.51
C VAL A 113 -5.84 4.07 3.19
N ILE A 114 -6.65 4.07 2.14
CA ILE A 114 -7.25 2.86 1.55
C ILE A 114 -6.62 2.66 0.18
N GLU A 115 -5.83 1.59 0.03
CA GLU A 115 -5.04 1.33 -1.18
C GLU A 115 -5.74 0.40 -2.19
N THR A 116 -6.93 -0.08 -1.86
CA THR A 116 -7.61 -1.17 -2.56
C THR A 116 -8.95 -0.76 -3.15
N LEU A 117 -9.07 0.50 -3.60
CA LEU A 117 -10.21 0.94 -4.39
C LEU A 117 -10.12 0.31 -5.78
N ASP A 118 -11.05 -0.58 -6.11
CA ASP A 118 -10.94 -1.44 -7.30
C ASP A 118 -12.24 -1.59 -8.11
N ARG A 119 -13.35 -0.98 -7.67
CA ARG A 119 -14.65 -1.15 -8.35
C ARG A 119 -15.65 -0.04 -8.02
N PRO A 120 -16.61 0.25 -8.94
CA PRO A 120 -17.60 1.33 -8.76
C PRO A 120 -18.47 1.18 -7.51
N LYS A 121 -18.89 -0.05 -7.17
CA LYS A 121 -19.68 -0.32 -5.96
C LYS A 121 -18.96 0.10 -4.68
N LEU A 122 -17.65 -0.08 -4.62
CA LEU A 122 -16.84 0.36 -3.47
C LEU A 122 -16.67 1.88 -3.48
N ALA A 123 -16.40 2.49 -4.63
CA ALA A 123 -16.32 3.94 -4.78
C ALA A 123 -17.61 4.62 -4.31
N GLN A 124 -18.77 4.12 -4.74
CA GLN A 124 -20.07 4.62 -4.31
C GLN A 124 -20.28 4.50 -2.79
N ALA A 125 -19.86 3.39 -2.18
CA ALA A 125 -19.98 3.20 -0.73
C ALA A 125 -19.08 4.18 0.04
N ILE A 126 -17.86 4.40 -0.44
CA ILE A 126 -16.92 5.38 0.14
C ILE A 126 -17.48 6.81 0.00
N ALA A 127 -18.00 7.18 -1.18
CA ALA A 127 -18.59 8.50 -1.41
C ALA A 127 -19.75 8.77 -0.45
N ARG A 128 -20.67 7.83 -0.28
CA ARG A 128 -21.79 7.94 0.68
C ARG A 128 -21.31 8.14 2.12
N GLU A 129 -20.28 7.39 2.53
CA GLU A 129 -19.74 7.48 3.88
C GLU A 129 -18.99 8.80 4.08
N ARG A 130 -18.23 9.27 3.09
CA ARG A 130 -17.60 10.60 3.08
C ARG A 130 -18.64 11.69 3.25
N ASP A 131 -19.76 11.61 2.52
CA ASP A 131 -20.83 12.63 2.59
C ASP A 131 -21.50 12.63 3.96
N ARG A 132 -21.60 11.47 4.61
CA ARG A 132 -22.16 11.33 5.95
C ARG A 132 -21.21 11.86 7.03
N THR A 133 -19.92 11.55 6.94
CA THR A 133 -18.93 11.86 8.01
C THR A 133 -18.16 13.15 7.75
N LYS A 134 -18.18 13.66 6.52
CA LYS A 134 -17.33 14.77 6.02
C LYS A 134 -15.84 14.49 6.12
N GLN A 135 -15.47 13.22 6.19
CA GLN A 135 -14.08 12.74 6.25
C GLN A 135 -13.85 11.68 5.19
N CYS A 136 -12.68 11.69 4.61
CA CYS A 136 -12.25 10.67 3.65
C CYS A 136 -10.75 10.40 3.83
N PRO A 137 -10.34 9.15 4.00
CA PRO A 137 -8.94 8.79 3.94
C PRO A 137 -8.37 9.03 2.54
N ASN A 138 -7.05 9.02 2.42
CA ASN A 138 -6.44 9.01 1.10
C ASN A 138 -6.82 7.73 0.35
N LEU A 139 -7.24 7.87 -0.90
CA LEU A 139 -7.68 6.75 -1.73
C LEU A 139 -6.64 6.46 -2.82
N LEU A 140 -6.25 5.19 -2.92
CA LEU A 140 -5.44 4.69 -4.03
C LEU A 140 -6.25 3.62 -4.77
N ILE A 141 -6.13 3.61 -6.10
CA ILE A 141 -6.73 2.58 -6.92
C ILE A 141 -5.77 1.40 -7.02
N GLN A 142 -6.28 0.21 -6.69
CA GLN A 142 -5.53 -1.02 -6.94
C GLN A 142 -5.66 -1.40 -8.41
N VAL A 143 -4.52 -1.61 -9.08
CA VAL A 143 -4.42 -2.04 -10.47
C VAL A 143 -3.95 -3.49 -10.52
N ASN A 144 -4.67 -4.34 -11.24
CA ASN A 144 -4.28 -5.72 -11.50
C ASN A 144 -3.36 -5.76 -12.72
N THR A 145 -2.11 -5.38 -12.52
CA THR A 145 -1.11 -5.23 -13.58
C THR A 145 -0.68 -6.54 -14.24
N GLY A 146 -0.94 -7.66 -13.61
CA GLY A 146 -0.68 -8.99 -14.18
C GLY A 146 -1.90 -9.63 -14.81
N GLU A 147 -3.05 -8.95 -14.80
CA GLU A 147 -4.32 -9.44 -15.36
C GLU A 147 -4.72 -10.83 -14.84
N GLU A 148 -4.34 -11.14 -13.60
CA GLU A 148 -4.59 -12.43 -12.96
C GLU A 148 -6.05 -12.49 -12.46
N PRO A 149 -6.91 -13.41 -12.99
CA PRO A 149 -8.35 -13.42 -12.69
C PRO A 149 -8.70 -13.57 -11.19
N GLN A 150 -7.81 -14.18 -10.40
CA GLN A 150 -8.00 -14.42 -8.97
C GLN A 150 -7.59 -13.23 -8.10
N LYS A 151 -6.92 -12.20 -8.67
CA LYS A 151 -6.51 -11.01 -7.94
C LYS A 151 -7.52 -9.88 -8.10
N GLY A 152 -7.72 -9.12 -7.02
CA GLY A 152 -8.46 -7.86 -7.08
C GLY A 152 -7.66 -6.78 -7.80
N GLY A 153 -8.34 -5.73 -8.19
CA GLY A 153 -7.77 -4.58 -8.88
C GLY A 153 -8.43 -4.30 -10.21
N VAL A 154 -8.37 -3.06 -10.65
CA VAL A 154 -8.84 -2.62 -11.97
C VAL A 154 -7.87 -3.12 -13.03
N LEU A 155 -8.38 -3.63 -14.14
CA LEU A 155 -7.53 -4.04 -15.26
C LEU A 155 -6.87 -2.82 -15.93
N PRO A 156 -5.68 -2.97 -16.52
CA PRO A 156 -4.94 -1.87 -17.13
C PRO A 156 -5.72 -1.10 -18.22
N ASP A 157 -6.53 -1.81 -19.00
CA ASP A 157 -7.36 -1.21 -20.07
C ASP A 157 -8.58 -0.43 -19.53
N ARG A 158 -8.92 -0.57 -18.26
CA ARG A 158 -10.06 0.07 -17.60
C ARG A 158 -9.67 1.17 -16.61
N ILE A 159 -8.38 1.38 -16.39
CA ILE A 159 -7.92 2.25 -15.32
C ILE A 159 -8.27 3.71 -15.56
N ASP A 160 -8.11 4.19 -16.80
CA ASP A 160 -8.37 5.58 -17.17
C ASP A 160 -9.87 5.92 -16.97
N ASP A 161 -10.78 5.07 -17.48
CA ASP A 161 -12.22 5.18 -17.25
C ASP A 161 -12.58 5.16 -15.75
N PHE A 162 -11.95 4.28 -14.99
CA PHE A 162 -12.27 4.17 -13.57
C PHE A 162 -11.78 5.38 -12.75
N ILE A 163 -10.62 5.96 -13.07
CA ILE A 163 -10.14 7.20 -12.45
C ILE A 163 -11.12 8.34 -12.75
N GLU A 164 -11.51 8.52 -14.02
CA GLU A 164 -12.45 9.54 -14.43
C GLU A 164 -13.79 9.39 -13.71
N ARG A 165 -14.32 8.18 -13.62
CA ARG A 165 -15.56 7.90 -12.88
C ARG A 165 -15.44 8.18 -11.39
N CYS A 166 -14.30 7.88 -10.75
CA CYS A 166 -14.07 8.24 -9.36
C CYS A 166 -14.21 9.75 -9.15
N GLN A 167 -13.69 10.56 -10.08
CA GLN A 167 -13.74 12.01 -10.02
C GLN A 167 -15.14 12.58 -10.38
N THR A 168 -15.72 12.12 -11.48
CA THR A 168 -16.93 12.74 -12.07
C THR A 168 -18.24 12.19 -11.48
N GLU A 169 -18.34 10.87 -11.27
CA GLU A 169 -19.56 10.24 -10.75
C GLU A 169 -19.62 10.22 -9.22
N PHE A 170 -18.47 10.01 -8.56
CA PHE A 170 -18.41 9.80 -7.11
C PHE A 170 -17.78 10.98 -6.36
N ASP A 171 -17.27 11.98 -7.04
CA ASP A 171 -16.55 13.13 -6.47
C ASP A 171 -15.46 12.69 -5.47
N LEU A 172 -14.71 11.64 -5.83
CA LEU A 172 -13.61 11.10 -5.02
C LEU A 172 -12.27 11.53 -5.60
N THR A 173 -11.43 12.09 -4.73
CA THR A 173 -10.04 12.40 -5.12
C THR A 173 -9.18 11.16 -5.00
N VAL A 174 -8.67 10.66 -6.13
CA VAL A 174 -7.67 9.59 -6.18
C VAL A 174 -6.28 10.19 -5.95
N ARG A 175 -5.58 9.72 -4.93
CA ARG A 175 -4.24 10.23 -4.54
C ARG A 175 -3.09 9.36 -5.04
N GLY A 176 -3.39 8.19 -5.57
CA GLY A 176 -2.35 7.26 -5.99
C GLY A 176 -2.86 5.99 -6.63
N LEU A 177 -1.92 5.18 -7.06
CA LEU A 177 -2.13 3.85 -7.61
C LEU A 177 -1.36 2.83 -6.78
N MET A 178 -1.89 1.61 -6.69
CA MET A 178 -1.24 0.49 -6.02
C MET A 178 -1.28 -0.74 -6.90
N CYS A 179 -0.21 -1.53 -6.91
CA CYS A 179 -0.23 -2.86 -7.51
C CYS A 179 0.49 -3.91 -6.66
N ILE A 180 0.15 -5.16 -6.93
CA ILE A 180 0.85 -6.35 -6.45
C ILE A 180 1.33 -7.09 -7.69
N PRO A 181 2.59 -6.93 -8.10
CA PRO A 181 3.12 -7.63 -9.25
C PRO A 181 2.97 -9.15 -9.16
N PRO A 182 2.79 -9.86 -10.27
CA PRO A 182 2.80 -11.32 -10.29
C PRO A 182 4.10 -11.90 -9.76
N LEU A 183 4.00 -13.07 -9.16
CA LEU A 183 5.19 -13.81 -8.75
C LEU A 183 5.94 -14.31 -9.98
N GLY A 184 7.24 -14.04 -10.04
CA GLY A 184 8.09 -14.50 -11.14
C GLY A 184 8.19 -13.53 -12.33
N GLU A 185 7.45 -12.43 -12.32
CA GLU A 185 7.62 -11.35 -13.28
C GLU A 185 8.56 -10.26 -12.75
N GLU A 186 9.15 -9.48 -13.67
CA GLU A 186 10.03 -8.36 -13.30
C GLU A 186 9.21 -7.19 -12.76
N PRO A 187 9.32 -6.84 -11.46
CA PRO A 187 8.47 -5.82 -10.86
C PRO A 187 8.57 -4.43 -11.49
N SER A 188 9.72 -4.09 -12.09
CA SER A 188 9.95 -2.78 -12.71
C SER A 188 9.01 -2.49 -13.88
N LEU A 189 8.54 -3.52 -14.60
CA LEU A 189 7.58 -3.37 -15.70
C LEU A 189 6.22 -2.88 -15.16
N HIS A 190 5.77 -3.45 -14.05
CA HIS A 190 4.51 -3.08 -13.39
C HIS A 190 4.58 -1.67 -12.80
N PHE A 191 5.74 -1.29 -12.28
CA PHE A 191 5.97 0.06 -11.76
C PHE A 191 5.99 1.09 -12.89
N GLY A 192 6.60 0.73 -14.03
CA GLY A 192 6.59 1.56 -15.24
C GLY A 192 5.17 1.84 -15.73
N LEU A 193 4.30 0.82 -15.75
CA LEU A 193 2.89 0.96 -16.11
C LEU A 193 2.16 1.91 -15.14
N LEU A 194 2.28 1.71 -13.83
CA LEU A 194 1.65 2.59 -12.83
C LEU A 194 2.13 4.03 -12.96
N ARG A 195 3.43 4.22 -13.20
CA ARG A 195 4.01 5.57 -13.38
C ARG A 195 3.42 6.26 -14.61
N GLU A 196 3.28 5.54 -15.72
CA GLU A 196 2.70 6.12 -16.95
C GLU A 196 1.24 6.50 -16.74
N VAL A 197 0.44 5.65 -16.11
CA VAL A 197 -0.94 5.97 -15.73
C VAL A 197 -0.99 7.17 -14.80
N GLY A 198 -0.17 7.17 -13.75
CA GLY A 198 -0.12 8.26 -12.78
C GLY A 198 0.18 9.61 -13.43
N ARG A 199 1.13 9.64 -14.37
CA ARG A 199 1.50 10.85 -15.11
C ARG A 199 0.36 11.38 -15.99
N ARG A 200 -0.46 10.49 -16.60
CA ARG A 200 -1.61 10.91 -17.42
C ARG A 200 -2.72 11.55 -16.62
N HIS A 201 -2.88 11.16 -15.36
CA HIS A 201 -3.99 11.58 -14.49
C HIS A 201 -3.56 12.51 -13.34
N ASP A 202 -2.32 12.99 -13.35
CA ASP A 202 -1.76 13.82 -12.28
C ASP A 202 -1.88 13.16 -10.89
N VAL A 203 -1.60 11.85 -10.86
CA VAL A 203 -1.65 11.03 -9.65
C VAL A 203 -0.23 10.75 -9.18
N GLU A 204 0.18 11.39 -8.08
CA GLU A 204 1.58 11.44 -7.67
C GLU A 204 2.06 10.20 -6.90
N ARG A 205 1.17 9.54 -6.15
CA ARG A 205 1.59 8.48 -5.24
C ARG A 205 1.48 7.10 -5.87
N LEU A 206 2.60 6.38 -5.91
CA LEU A 206 2.64 4.99 -6.35
C LEU A 206 3.03 4.08 -5.19
N VAL A 207 2.21 3.07 -4.93
CA VAL A 207 2.46 2.06 -3.90
C VAL A 207 2.62 0.70 -4.55
N VAL A 208 3.65 0.00 -4.13
CA VAL A 208 3.93 -1.34 -4.59
C VAL A 208 4.08 -2.26 -3.40
N THR A 209 3.33 -3.34 -3.39
CA THR A 209 3.53 -4.42 -2.44
C THR A 209 4.08 -5.65 -3.17
N SER A 210 5.20 -6.15 -2.71
CA SER A 210 5.62 -7.50 -3.10
C SER A 210 4.82 -8.48 -2.24
N GLY A 211 4.35 -9.59 -2.80
CA GLY A 211 3.63 -10.63 -2.06
C GLY A 211 4.40 -11.23 -0.86
N VAL A 212 5.62 -10.74 -0.63
CA VAL A 212 6.48 -11.02 0.51
C VAL A 212 6.68 -9.72 1.28
N SER A 213 5.82 -9.46 2.24
CA SER A 213 6.02 -8.65 3.47
C SER A 213 6.68 -7.25 3.38
N SER A 214 6.75 -6.58 2.24
CA SER A 214 7.23 -5.19 2.20
C SER A 214 6.48 -4.37 1.16
N VAL A 215 5.92 -3.26 1.59
CA VAL A 215 5.29 -2.25 0.73
C VAL A 215 6.32 -1.14 0.48
N ARG A 216 6.53 -0.76 -0.75
CA ARG A 216 7.34 0.40 -1.12
C ARG A 216 6.45 1.42 -1.82
N SER A 217 6.42 2.65 -1.31
CA SER A 217 5.80 3.75 -2.03
C SER A 217 6.88 4.57 -2.74
N PHE A 218 6.59 5.00 -3.97
CA PHE A 218 7.44 5.88 -4.74
C PHE A 218 6.65 7.16 -5.04
N ASN A 219 7.16 8.28 -4.56
CA ASN A 219 6.74 9.59 -5.06
C ASN A 219 7.61 9.92 -6.28
N SER A 220 7.00 10.42 -7.32
CA SER A 220 7.67 10.91 -8.55
C SER A 220 8.35 12.24 -8.30
#